data_d89d4d08d0deedc30454b8147bd6389f
#
_entry.id   d89d4d08d0deedc30454b8147bd6389f
#
_cell.length_a   1.000
_cell.length_b   1.000
_cell.length_c   1.000
_cell.angle_alpha   90.00
_cell.angle_beta   90.00
_cell.angle_gamma   90.00
#
_symmetry.space_group_name_H-M   'P 1'
#
loop_
_entity.id
_entity.type
_entity.pdbx_description
1 polymer ?
#
loop_
_entity_poly.entity_id
_entity_poly.type
_entity_poly.pdbx_seq_one_letter_code
_entity_poly.pdbx_strand_id
1 'polypeptide(L)'
;IENEKILISKEASVFFEVDTALLNQVKLNHKIAFDKGFFEMPAGPLKLKMFDASISILDGFYKVGVLPEEYNFSPNKIISILIDNTQTKAVAYNQFFPQTNLNAFIDSKLLGTEAESYITIFKTVFFDIVVPNTVYNEALTQSALNERLDRIALVRGRVEKGTLIISKGEVVQGDK
;
A
#
# COMPACT_ATOMS: atom_id res chain seq x y z
N ILE A 1 6.09 11.14 -28.19
CA ILE A 1 5.14 10.01 -28.03
C ILE A 1 5.70 8.97 -27.07
N GLU A 2 6.89 8.43 -27.34
CA GLU A 2 7.52 7.39 -26.50
C GLU A 2 7.78 7.89 -25.06
N ASN A 3 8.38 9.07 -24.93
CA ASN A 3 8.67 9.69 -23.62
C ASN A 3 7.40 10.01 -22.81
N GLU A 4 6.31 10.38 -23.46
CA GLU A 4 5.02 10.62 -22.79
C GLU A 4 4.36 9.32 -22.35
N LYS A 5 4.42 8.26 -23.13
CA LYS A 5 3.93 6.95 -22.74
C LYS A 5 4.69 6.42 -21.51
N ILE A 6 6.02 6.61 -21.48
CA ILE A 6 6.86 6.24 -20.34
C ILE A 6 6.48 7.06 -19.08
N LEU A 7 6.24 8.36 -19.24
CA LEU A 7 5.83 9.21 -18.11
C LEU A 7 4.48 8.78 -17.57
N ILE A 8 3.51 8.50 -18.44
CA ILE A 8 2.18 8.06 -18.09
C ILE A 8 2.19 6.71 -17.40
N SER A 9 3.01 5.77 -17.87
CA SER A 9 3.15 4.46 -17.19
C SER A 9 3.71 4.60 -15.78
N LYS A 10 4.62 5.56 -15.55
CA LYS A 10 5.14 5.88 -14.22
C LYS A 10 4.11 6.54 -13.31
N GLU A 11 3.22 7.36 -13.88
CA GLU A 11 2.17 8.08 -13.15
C GLU A 11 0.85 7.30 -13.05
N ALA A 12 0.70 6.22 -13.81
CA ALA A 12 -0.51 5.41 -13.77
C ALA A 12 -0.81 4.92 -12.36
N SER A 13 -2.09 4.86 -12.01
CA SER A 13 -2.54 4.32 -10.73
C SER A 13 -2.22 2.84 -10.65
N VAL A 14 -1.69 2.43 -9.52
CA VAL A 14 -1.42 1.02 -9.19
C VAL A 14 -2.47 0.58 -8.21
N PHE A 15 -3.09 -0.58 -8.46
CA PHE A 15 -4.18 -1.09 -7.65
C PHE A 15 -3.75 -2.29 -6.83
N PHE A 16 -4.10 -2.26 -5.55
CA PHE A 16 -3.98 -3.38 -4.63
C PHE A 16 -5.32 -3.68 -4.00
N GLU A 17 -5.57 -4.94 -3.71
CA GLU A 17 -6.70 -5.40 -2.91
C GLU A 17 -6.24 -5.70 -1.50
N VAL A 18 -7.05 -5.33 -0.50
CA VAL A 18 -6.81 -5.69 0.90
C VAL A 18 -7.59 -6.96 1.22
N ASP A 19 -6.87 -7.98 1.67
CA ASP A 19 -7.47 -9.20 2.22
C ASP A 19 -7.87 -8.96 3.68
N THR A 20 -9.16 -8.67 3.88
CA THR A 20 -9.75 -8.46 5.21
C THR A 20 -9.93 -9.76 5.99
N ALA A 21 -10.09 -10.90 5.30
CA ALA A 21 -10.17 -12.21 5.95
C ALA A 21 -8.85 -12.60 6.58
N LEU A 22 -7.74 -12.33 5.88
CA LEU A 22 -6.39 -12.55 6.41
C LEU A 22 -6.14 -11.71 7.66
N LEU A 23 -6.57 -10.46 7.70
CA LEU A 23 -6.44 -9.60 8.89
C LEU A 23 -7.17 -10.20 10.10
N ASN A 24 -8.35 -10.77 9.91
CA ASN A 24 -9.06 -11.46 11.01
C ASN A 24 -8.29 -12.68 11.51
N GLN A 25 -7.67 -13.45 10.61
CA GLN A 25 -6.82 -14.57 10.99
C GLN A 25 -5.57 -14.10 11.75
N VAL A 26 -4.94 -13.00 11.32
CA VAL A 26 -3.80 -12.40 12.03
C VAL A 26 -4.21 -11.98 13.45
N LYS A 27 -5.39 -11.38 13.63
CA LYS A 27 -5.91 -11.02 14.97
C LYS A 27 -6.13 -12.22 15.88
N LEU A 28 -6.62 -13.33 15.34
CA LEU A 28 -6.75 -14.58 16.11
C LEU A 28 -5.39 -15.15 16.51
N ASN A 29 -4.46 -15.22 15.57
CA ASN A 29 -3.10 -15.70 15.78
C ASN A 29 -2.34 -14.81 16.79
N HIS A 30 -2.59 -13.49 16.75
CA HIS A 30 -1.99 -12.54 17.68
C HIS A 30 -2.29 -12.90 19.14
N LYS A 31 -3.53 -13.22 19.48
CA LYS A 31 -3.89 -13.61 20.84
C LYS A 31 -3.09 -14.82 21.31
N ILE A 32 -2.98 -15.83 20.46
CA ILE A 32 -2.22 -17.06 20.78
C ILE A 32 -0.72 -16.75 20.95
N ALA A 33 -0.15 -15.98 20.03
CA ALA A 33 1.26 -15.59 20.08
C ALA A 33 1.57 -14.70 21.30
N PHE A 34 0.67 -13.78 21.64
CA PHE A 34 0.79 -12.94 22.83
C PHE A 34 0.78 -13.78 24.11
N ASP A 35 -0.18 -14.67 24.27
CA ASP A 35 -0.28 -15.53 25.46
C ASP A 35 0.96 -16.42 25.61
N LYS A 36 1.52 -16.90 24.50
CA LYS A 36 2.77 -17.66 24.48
C LYS A 36 3.99 -16.78 24.82
N GLY A 37 4.11 -15.60 24.23
CA GLY A 37 5.25 -14.70 24.44
C GLY A 37 5.30 -14.12 25.86
N PHE A 38 4.13 -13.86 26.44
CA PHE A 38 3.97 -13.30 27.79
C PHE A 38 3.52 -14.35 28.84
N PHE A 39 3.87 -15.63 28.61
CA PHE A 39 3.39 -16.69 29.50
C PHE A 39 3.93 -16.56 30.94
N GLU A 40 5.17 -16.07 31.11
CA GLU A 40 5.78 -15.86 32.42
C GLU A 40 5.21 -14.64 33.18
N MET A 41 4.55 -13.72 32.44
CA MET A 41 3.94 -12.55 33.06
C MET A 41 2.64 -12.96 33.77
N PRO A 42 2.52 -12.74 35.11
CA PRO A 42 1.30 -13.07 35.83
C PRO A 42 0.10 -12.28 35.31
N ALA A 43 -1.08 -12.91 35.35
CA ALA A 43 -2.32 -12.23 35.04
C ALA A 43 -2.52 -11.02 35.96
N GLY A 44 -2.85 -9.86 35.36
CA GLY A 44 -3.02 -8.63 36.12
C GLY A 44 -3.02 -7.38 35.24
N PRO A 45 -3.09 -6.19 35.86
CA PRO A 45 -3.19 -4.92 35.12
C PRO A 45 -2.04 -4.68 34.15
N LEU A 46 -0.81 -5.12 34.50
CA LEU A 46 0.35 -4.95 33.63
C LEU A 46 0.22 -5.79 32.35
N LYS A 47 -0.20 -7.06 32.47
CA LYS A 47 -0.41 -7.93 31.30
C LYS A 47 -1.50 -7.40 30.39
N LEU A 48 -2.56 -6.83 30.94
CA LEU A 48 -3.62 -6.17 30.17
C LEU A 48 -3.07 -4.95 29.40
N LYS A 49 -2.28 -4.10 30.04
CA LYS A 49 -1.62 -2.97 29.36
C LYS A 49 -0.72 -3.43 28.22
N MET A 50 0.05 -4.50 28.39
CA MET A 50 0.88 -5.08 27.32
C MET A 50 0.02 -5.61 26.18
N PHE A 51 -1.11 -6.25 26.49
CA PHE A 51 -2.04 -6.71 25.47
C PHE A 51 -2.65 -5.53 24.68
N ASP A 52 -3.11 -4.49 25.35
CA ASP A 52 -3.66 -3.29 24.70
C ASP A 52 -2.62 -2.58 23.84
N ALA A 53 -1.37 -2.49 24.31
CA ALA A 53 -0.26 -1.97 23.51
C ALA A 53 -0.03 -2.81 22.25
N SER A 54 -0.09 -4.15 22.37
CA SER A 54 0.09 -5.03 21.21
C SER A 54 -1.06 -4.91 20.20
N ILE A 55 -2.30 -4.78 20.64
CA ILE A 55 -3.43 -4.52 19.75
C ILE A 55 -3.25 -3.17 19.01
N SER A 56 -2.83 -2.13 19.74
CA SER A 56 -2.56 -0.82 19.13
C SER A 56 -1.45 -0.87 18.07
N ILE A 57 -0.41 -1.66 18.29
CA ILE A 57 0.66 -1.89 17.29
C ILE A 57 0.09 -2.61 16.08
N LEU A 58 -0.67 -3.70 16.28
CA LEU A 58 -1.28 -4.49 15.22
C LEU A 58 -2.20 -3.62 14.34
N ASP A 59 -3.13 -2.90 14.94
CA ASP A 59 -4.07 -2.03 14.24
C ASP A 59 -3.33 -0.88 13.51
N GLY A 60 -2.29 -0.34 14.12
CA GLY A 60 -1.47 0.70 13.49
C GLY A 60 -0.71 0.18 12.27
N PHE A 61 -0.15 -1.04 12.35
CA PHE A 61 0.62 -1.66 11.28
C PHE A 61 -0.27 -2.02 10.08
N TYR A 62 -1.47 -2.53 10.33
CA TYR A 62 -2.44 -2.89 9.30
C TYR A 62 -3.40 -1.77 8.90
N LYS A 63 -3.22 -0.55 9.42
CA LYS A 63 -4.15 0.58 9.16
C LYS A 63 -4.40 0.86 7.68
N VAL A 64 -3.39 0.69 6.85
CA VAL A 64 -3.46 0.91 5.40
C VAL A 64 -3.36 -0.40 4.64
N GLY A 65 -2.67 -1.36 5.22
CA GLY A 65 -2.32 -2.64 4.64
C GLY A 65 -0.80 -2.85 4.64
N VAL A 66 -0.41 -4.10 4.64
CA VAL A 66 0.98 -4.55 4.62
C VAL A 66 1.30 -5.05 3.22
N LEU A 67 2.23 -4.37 2.54
CA LEU A 67 2.69 -4.73 1.21
C LEU A 67 3.73 -5.86 1.26
N PRO A 68 3.72 -6.77 0.28
CA PRO A 68 4.84 -7.67 0.04
C PRO A 68 6.14 -6.90 -0.24
N GLU A 69 7.28 -7.47 0.15
CA GLU A 69 8.61 -6.83 0.04
C GLU A 69 9.06 -6.58 -1.41
N GLU A 70 8.51 -7.32 -2.37
CA GLU A 70 8.82 -7.23 -3.79
C GLU A 70 8.41 -5.90 -4.43
N TYR A 71 7.48 -5.16 -3.81
CA TYR A 71 6.99 -3.89 -4.34
C TYR A 71 7.76 -2.72 -3.75
N ASN A 72 8.46 -1.99 -4.63
CA ASN A 72 9.22 -0.79 -4.27
C ASN A 72 8.84 0.37 -5.19
N PHE A 73 8.04 1.29 -4.68
CA PHE A 73 7.60 2.49 -5.38
C PHE A 73 8.26 3.74 -4.80
N SER A 74 8.21 4.84 -5.55
CA SER A 74 8.62 6.14 -4.99
C SER A 74 7.71 6.52 -3.80
N PRO A 75 8.23 7.16 -2.74
CA PRO A 75 7.49 7.45 -1.51
C PRO A 75 6.15 8.15 -1.71
N ASN A 76 6.08 9.03 -2.71
CA ASN A 76 4.88 9.82 -3.03
C ASN A 76 3.98 9.16 -4.09
N LYS A 77 4.31 7.96 -4.58
CA LYS A 77 3.46 7.25 -5.53
C LYS A 77 2.10 7.00 -4.90
N ILE A 78 1.04 7.41 -5.57
CA ILE A 78 -0.33 7.14 -5.14
C ILE A 78 -0.70 5.71 -5.56
N ILE A 79 -1.13 4.95 -4.58
CA ILE A 79 -1.62 3.58 -4.71
C ILE A 79 -3.11 3.59 -4.43
N SER A 80 -3.87 2.95 -5.27
CA SER A 80 -5.31 2.75 -5.10
C SER A 80 -5.55 1.42 -4.41
N ILE A 81 -6.16 1.46 -3.23
CA ILE A 81 -6.51 0.27 -2.45
C ILE A 81 -7.98 -0.04 -2.68
N LEU A 82 -8.27 -1.25 -3.09
CA LEU A 82 -9.62 -1.80 -3.17
C LEU A 82 -9.93 -2.56 -1.88
N ILE A 83 -11.00 -2.14 -1.20
CA ILE A 83 -11.48 -2.75 0.04
C ILE A 83 -12.80 -3.43 -0.26
N ASP A 84 -12.91 -4.74 0.03
CA ASP A 84 -14.12 -5.55 -0.14
C ASP A 84 -14.76 -5.42 -1.54
N ASN A 85 -13.95 -5.25 -2.59
CA ASN A 85 -14.37 -5.08 -4.00
C ASN A 85 -15.35 -3.92 -4.26
N THR A 86 -15.56 -3.03 -3.31
CA THR A 86 -16.58 -1.98 -3.40
C THR A 86 -16.05 -0.57 -3.19
N GLN A 87 -15.02 -0.42 -2.40
CA GLN A 87 -14.47 0.89 -2.04
C GLN A 87 -13.03 1.02 -2.48
N THR A 88 -12.72 2.09 -3.19
CA THR A 88 -11.34 2.43 -3.57
C THR A 88 -10.86 3.62 -2.76
N LYS A 89 -9.71 3.48 -2.12
CA LYS A 89 -9.04 4.54 -1.37
C LYS A 89 -7.67 4.82 -1.98
N ALA A 90 -7.36 6.08 -2.27
CA ALA A 90 -6.03 6.50 -2.72
C ALA A 90 -5.13 6.80 -1.50
N VAL A 91 -3.95 6.20 -1.46
CA VAL A 91 -3.00 6.30 -0.36
C VAL A 91 -1.59 6.45 -0.91
N ALA A 92 -0.78 7.33 -0.34
CA ALA A 92 0.62 7.43 -0.73
C ALA A 92 1.41 6.20 -0.25
N TYR A 93 2.36 5.75 -1.08
CA TYR A 93 3.15 4.55 -0.79
C TYR A 93 3.88 4.61 0.57
N ASN A 94 4.36 5.78 0.98
CA ASN A 94 5.02 5.97 2.27
C ASN A 94 4.09 5.76 3.49
N GLN A 95 2.78 5.60 3.30
CA GLN A 95 1.81 5.29 4.37
C GLN A 95 1.63 3.78 4.57
N PHE A 96 2.13 2.95 3.64
CA PHE A 96 2.17 1.51 3.82
C PHE A 96 3.36 1.11 4.67
N PHE A 97 3.20 0.00 5.36
CA PHE A 97 4.30 -0.61 6.08
C PHE A 97 4.77 -1.85 5.32
N PRO A 98 5.98 -1.86 4.75
CA PRO A 98 6.60 -3.12 4.35
C PRO A 98 6.91 -3.95 5.59
N GLN A 99 6.79 -5.26 5.47
CA GLN A 99 7.04 -6.19 6.58
C GLN A 99 8.43 -5.98 7.23
N THR A 100 9.41 -5.57 6.45
CA THR A 100 10.77 -5.23 6.90
C THR A 100 10.83 -4.11 7.94
N ASN A 101 9.86 -3.21 7.95
CA ASN A 101 9.82 -2.08 8.89
C ASN A 101 9.12 -2.40 10.21
N LEU A 102 8.68 -3.64 10.41
CA LEU A 102 7.96 -4.05 11.61
C LEU A 102 8.73 -3.73 12.89
N ASN A 103 10.01 -4.09 12.95
CA ASN A 103 10.83 -3.87 14.14
C ASN A 103 10.99 -2.37 14.48
N ALA A 104 11.24 -1.54 13.47
CA ALA A 104 11.34 -0.10 13.66
C ALA A 104 9.99 0.51 14.09
N PHE A 105 8.89 -0.01 13.59
CA PHE A 105 7.56 0.43 13.99
C PHE A 105 7.27 0.07 15.45
N ILE A 106 7.59 -1.15 15.90
CA ILE A 106 7.46 -1.59 17.30
C ILE A 106 8.30 -0.68 18.20
N ASP A 107 9.57 -0.45 17.86
CA ASP A 107 10.45 0.44 18.61
C ASP A 107 9.84 1.84 18.75
N SER A 108 9.34 2.41 17.66
CA SER A 108 8.71 3.75 17.66
C SER A 108 7.48 3.87 18.56
N LYS A 109 6.80 2.75 18.82
CA LYS A 109 5.58 2.70 19.65
C LYS A 109 5.87 2.43 21.13
N LEU A 110 6.93 1.73 21.43
CA LEU A 110 7.19 1.23 22.77
C LEU A 110 8.32 1.96 23.52
N LEU A 111 9.29 2.56 22.81
CA LEU A 111 10.36 3.35 23.43
C LEU A 111 9.79 4.51 24.26
N GLY A 112 10.30 4.67 25.47
CA GLY A 112 9.81 5.68 26.43
C GLY A 112 8.48 5.36 27.10
N THR A 113 7.94 4.15 26.91
CA THR A 113 6.71 3.67 27.60
C THR A 113 7.01 2.61 28.65
N GLU A 114 6.00 2.24 29.45
CA GLU A 114 6.10 1.13 30.42
C GLU A 114 6.39 -0.23 29.72
N ALA A 115 6.12 -0.33 28.41
CA ALA A 115 6.33 -1.53 27.63
C ALA A 115 7.74 -1.66 27.04
N GLU A 116 8.61 -0.66 27.20
CA GLU A 116 9.97 -0.66 26.65
C GLU A 116 10.79 -1.88 27.05
N SER A 117 10.71 -2.32 28.30
CA SER A 117 11.42 -3.50 28.79
C SER A 117 10.99 -4.81 28.12
N TYR A 118 9.86 -4.81 27.42
CA TYR A 118 9.29 -5.98 26.75
C TYR A 118 9.41 -5.95 25.24
N ILE A 119 10.11 -4.95 24.64
CA ILE A 119 10.25 -4.78 23.18
C ILE A 119 10.69 -6.09 22.49
N THR A 120 11.64 -6.82 23.05
CA THR A 120 12.12 -8.08 22.46
C THR A 120 10.99 -9.13 22.38
N ILE A 121 10.15 -9.21 23.40
CA ILE A 121 9.00 -10.12 23.42
C ILE A 121 7.99 -9.69 22.34
N PHE A 122 7.68 -8.39 22.25
CA PHE A 122 6.79 -7.89 21.21
C PHE A 122 7.32 -8.22 19.82
N LYS A 123 8.61 -7.99 19.54
CA LYS A 123 9.22 -8.33 18.25
C LYS A 123 9.06 -9.81 17.91
N THR A 124 9.26 -10.70 18.89
CA THR A 124 9.06 -12.14 18.69
C THR A 124 7.60 -12.48 18.41
N VAL A 125 6.66 -11.92 19.18
CA VAL A 125 5.22 -12.12 18.97
C VAL A 125 4.79 -11.71 17.57
N PHE A 126 5.23 -10.55 17.09
CA PHE A 126 4.82 -10.02 15.79
C PHE A 126 5.54 -10.68 14.63
N PHE A 127 6.79 -11.12 14.79
CA PHE A 127 7.56 -11.77 13.74
C PHE A 127 6.84 -13.00 13.15
N ASP A 128 6.19 -13.78 14.02
CA ASP A 128 5.52 -15.02 13.63
C ASP A 128 4.13 -14.81 13.01
N ILE A 129 3.52 -13.62 13.20
CA ILE A 129 2.12 -13.40 12.83
C ILE A 129 1.89 -12.36 11.75
N VAL A 130 2.82 -11.40 11.59
CA VAL A 130 2.65 -10.34 10.60
C VAL A 130 2.99 -10.87 9.21
N VAL A 131 2.00 -10.83 8.35
CA VAL A 131 2.10 -11.22 6.94
C VAL A 131 1.50 -10.14 6.06
N PRO A 132 1.97 -9.99 4.80
CA PRO A 132 1.32 -9.09 3.83
C PRO A 132 -0.15 -9.45 3.65
N ASN A 133 -1.01 -8.44 3.65
CA ASN A 133 -2.44 -8.60 3.43
C ASN A 133 -2.94 -7.79 2.23
N THR A 134 -2.04 -7.36 1.37
CA THR A 134 -2.38 -6.68 0.12
C THR A 134 -1.92 -7.50 -1.06
N VAL A 135 -2.78 -7.61 -2.08
CA VAL A 135 -2.51 -8.33 -3.33
C VAL A 135 -2.57 -7.35 -4.50
N TYR A 136 -1.57 -7.39 -5.38
CA TYR A 136 -1.57 -6.57 -6.58
C TYR A 136 -2.68 -6.97 -7.54
N ASN A 137 -3.50 -5.99 -7.96
CA ASN A 137 -4.54 -6.20 -8.95
C ASN A 137 -4.06 -5.77 -10.34
N GLU A 138 -3.53 -6.73 -11.09
CA GLU A 138 -2.99 -6.50 -12.42
C GLU A 138 -4.08 -6.03 -13.41
N ALA A 139 -5.26 -6.63 -13.36
CA ALA A 139 -6.35 -6.31 -14.28
C ALA A 139 -6.80 -4.84 -14.16
N LEU A 140 -7.04 -4.37 -12.93
CA LEU A 140 -7.40 -2.97 -12.69
C LEU A 140 -6.26 -2.01 -13.00
N THR A 141 -5.03 -2.36 -12.67
CA THR A 141 -3.86 -1.53 -12.98
C THR A 141 -3.68 -1.37 -14.48
N GLN A 142 -3.79 -2.45 -15.24
CA GLN A 142 -3.67 -2.41 -16.70
C GLN A 142 -4.84 -1.67 -17.36
N SER A 143 -6.06 -1.86 -16.85
CA SER A 143 -7.24 -1.14 -17.35
C SER A 143 -7.09 0.39 -17.16
N ALA A 144 -6.64 0.82 -15.99
CA ALA A 144 -6.41 2.24 -15.70
C ALA A 144 -5.28 2.84 -16.56
N LEU A 145 -4.24 2.06 -16.85
CA LEU A 145 -3.17 2.46 -17.75
C LEU A 145 -3.69 2.65 -19.19
N ASN A 146 -4.43 1.67 -19.70
CA ASN A 146 -4.99 1.71 -21.05
C ASN A 146 -5.95 2.90 -21.21
N GLU A 147 -6.83 3.14 -20.24
CA GLU A 147 -7.75 4.29 -20.28
C GLU A 147 -6.99 5.63 -20.36
N ARG A 148 -5.87 5.78 -19.66
CA ARG A 148 -5.02 6.99 -19.77
C ARG A 148 -4.33 7.11 -21.11
N LEU A 149 -3.85 6.01 -21.67
CA LEU A 149 -3.21 5.98 -22.99
C LEU A 149 -4.21 6.33 -24.10
N ASP A 150 -5.43 5.82 -24.02
CA ASP A 150 -6.51 6.10 -24.98
C ASP A 150 -6.92 7.58 -24.96
N ARG A 151 -6.98 8.19 -23.78
CA ARG A 151 -7.27 9.63 -23.66
C ARG A 151 -6.25 10.50 -24.39
N ILE A 152 -4.99 10.12 -24.42
CA ILE A 152 -3.95 10.86 -25.13
C ILE A 152 -4.11 10.73 -26.65
N ALA A 153 -4.40 9.53 -27.13
CA ALA A 153 -4.64 9.29 -28.54
C ALA A 153 -5.82 10.16 -29.07
N LEU A 154 -6.87 10.31 -28.27
CA LEU A 154 -8.04 11.14 -28.59
C LEU A 154 -7.72 12.64 -28.63
N VAL A 155 -6.86 13.14 -27.75
CA VAL A 155 -6.49 14.58 -27.73
C VAL A 155 -5.63 14.97 -28.92
N ARG A 156 -4.79 14.09 -29.43
CA ARG A 156 -3.92 14.37 -30.58
C ARG A 156 -4.65 14.46 -31.95
N GLY A 157 -5.82 13.84 -32.05
CA GLY A 157 -6.67 13.91 -33.24
C GLY A 157 -7.64 15.08 -33.26
N ARG A 158 -7.63 15.97 -32.25
CA ARG A 158 -8.59 17.07 -32.18
C ARG A 158 -7.97 18.37 -32.69
N VAL A 159 -8.30 18.72 -33.90
CA VAL A 159 -7.97 20.03 -34.48
C VAL A 159 -9.18 20.95 -34.27
N GLU A 160 -8.98 22.15 -33.76
CA GLU A 160 -10.06 23.13 -33.62
C GLU A 160 -10.63 23.53 -34.95
N LYS A 161 -11.96 23.73 -35.00
CA LYS A 161 -12.64 24.16 -36.22
C LYS A 161 -12.10 25.52 -36.69
N GLY A 162 -11.53 25.55 -37.90
CA GLY A 162 -10.94 26.77 -38.48
C GLY A 162 -9.41 26.79 -38.45
N THR A 163 -8.76 25.79 -37.83
CA THR A 163 -7.29 25.69 -37.90
C THR A 163 -6.86 25.18 -39.26
N LEU A 164 -5.93 25.90 -39.92
CA LEU A 164 -5.33 25.47 -41.17
C LEU A 164 -4.42 24.25 -40.88
N ILE A 165 -4.82 23.07 -41.36
CA ILE A 165 -4.08 21.82 -41.14
C ILE A 165 -2.90 21.71 -42.10
N ILE A 166 -3.07 22.12 -43.36
CA ILE A 166 -2.05 22.09 -44.40
C ILE A 166 -2.31 23.23 -45.38
N SER A 167 -1.27 23.93 -45.79
CA SER A 167 -1.33 24.93 -46.88
C SER A 167 -1.16 24.27 -48.25
N LYS A 168 -1.79 24.83 -49.27
CA LYS A 168 -1.65 24.33 -50.66
C LYS A 168 -0.18 24.37 -51.08
N GLY A 169 0.43 23.19 -51.33
CA GLY A 169 1.82 23.05 -51.75
C GLY A 169 2.78 22.64 -50.60
N GLU A 170 2.28 22.45 -49.37
CA GLU A 170 3.07 21.97 -48.24
C GLU A 170 3.15 20.44 -48.25
N VAL A 171 4.35 19.90 -48.03
CA VAL A 171 4.57 18.45 -47.98
C VAL A 171 4.16 17.93 -46.60
N VAL A 172 3.27 16.95 -46.57
CA VAL A 172 2.86 16.28 -45.32
C VAL A 172 4.04 15.48 -44.76
N GLN A 173 4.63 15.95 -43.70
CA GLN A 173 5.58 15.17 -42.89
C GLN A 173 4.83 14.57 -41.71
N GLY A 174 5.09 13.31 -41.38
CA GLY A 174 4.26 12.40 -40.60
C GLY A 174 3.92 12.75 -39.14
N ASP A 175 4.13 13.99 -38.67
CA ASP A 175 3.86 14.42 -37.30
C ASP A 175 2.99 15.69 -37.19
N LYS A 176 2.25 16.04 -38.28
CA LYS A 176 1.27 17.14 -38.24
C LYS A 176 -0.16 16.66 -38.20
#